data_9ed397b634100f3b196be83fd9b65d67
#
_entry.id   9ed397b634100f3b196be83fd9b65d67
#
_cell.length_a   1.000
_cell.length_b   1.000
_cell.length_c   1.000
_cell.angle_alpha   90.00
_cell.angle_beta   90.00
_cell.angle_gamma   90.00
#
_symmetry.space_group_name_H-M   'P 1'
#
loop_
_entity.id
_entity.type
_entity.pdbx_description
1 polymer ?
#
loop_
_entity_poly.entity_id
_entity_poly.type
_entity_poly.pdbx_seq_one_letter_code
_entity_poly.pdbx_strand_id
1 'polypeptide(L)'
;KFCGAAGTTTGSQHLLEVNGTRILLDCGLYQGHRSESYEVNCCFPHFDPGEIDIVVLSHAHIDHSGNLPNLCKQGFSGNIYATFATRDLCQIMLADSAHIQEQDTEWLNKDRAKDGLPPVQPLYLEEDAERCLRQFISIGYERPMPLCDGVTLTFFDAGHILGAAQVLLEIIDKEDGNKKKRFLFSGDIGRGRNEILRDPVPVPDVDFVLMESTYGGREHELPTGATDAFGEILAEALKRGGKVMIPAFAVERTQQLLYVLNQLFHTGKLRRVPVYVDSPLAVNATEIFRIHPECFNETVYRFLFDENDPFIFEGLHLVRAVTESKRLNDSTHGPCIIISASGMCEAGRIRHHLKNGLGDPKNTVLFVGYCADNTLGRAIRDGRKTVNIFGKPVQVRANIETIDSFSGHADHSELLDWFGRMTGPKKRTWLVHGESTRSDALRDALTDEFGGAVDVAVLGETVTI
;
A
#
# COMPACT_ATOMS: atom_id res chain seq x y z
N LYS A 1 7.47 -5.28 -21.56
CA LYS A 1 6.12 -4.90 -21.98
C LYS A 1 5.37 -4.35 -20.77
N PHE A 2 4.72 -3.19 -20.92
CA PHE A 2 3.94 -2.58 -19.86
C PHE A 2 2.51 -3.13 -19.91
N CYS A 3 2.13 -3.96 -18.93
CA CYS A 3 0.87 -4.68 -18.92
C CYS A 3 -0.17 -4.08 -17.96
N GLY A 4 0.25 -3.14 -17.11
CA GLY A 4 -0.61 -2.43 -16.15
C GLY A 4 0.08 -1.21 -15.57
N ALA A 5 -0.61 -0.43 -14.75
CA ALA A 5 -0.14 0.80 -14.10
C ALA A 5 0.60 1.79 -15.05
N ALA A 6 0.23 1.83 -16.32
CA ALA A 6 0.71 2.80 -17.30
C ALA A 6 -0.37 3.87 -17.50
N GLY A 7 -0.12 5.09 -16.99
CA GLY A 7 -1.09 6.20 -16.95
C GLY A 7 -2.14 6.11 -15.81
N THR A 8 -1.94 5.20 -14.86
CA THR A 8 -2.75 5.03 -13.65
C THR A 8 -1.87 4.58 -12.49
N THR A 9 -2.34 4.77 -11.26
CA THR A 9 -1.66 4.38 -10.00
C THR A 9 -2.14 3.03 -9.47
N THR A 10 -2.73 2.16 -10.30
CA THR A 10 -3.23 0.85 -9.84
C THR A 10 -3.01 -0.23 -10.89
N GLY A 11 -2.94 -1.50 -10.46
CA GLY A 11 -2.83 -2.65 -11.34
C GLY A 11 -1.44 -2.85 -11.92
N SER A 12 -0.38 -2.71 -11.10
CA SER A 12 1.01 -2.88 -11.53
C SER A 12 1.27 -4.28 -12.08
N GLN A 13 1.67 -4.35 -13.36
CA GLN A 13 2.00 -5.59 -14.08
C GLN A 13 2.96 -5.26 -15.22
N HIS A 14 4.19 -5.80 -15.17
CA HIS A 14 5.18 -5.54 -16.21
C HIS A 14 5.88 -6.83 -16.61
N LEU A 15 5.82 -7.20 -17.88
CA LEU A 15 6.42 -8.42 -18.41
C LEU A 15 7.82 -8.14 -18.98
N LEU A 16 8.82 -8.84 -18.46
CA LEU A 16 10.18 -8.92 -18.97
C LEU A 16 10.41 -10.26 -19.64
N GLU A 17 10.85 -10.27 -20.90
CA GLU A 17 11.28 -11.47 -21.61
C GLU A 17 12.80 -11.42 -21.77
N VAL A 18 13.49 -12.43 -21.29
CA VAL A 18 14.95 -12.51 -21.32
C VAL A 18 15.44 -13.95 -21.40
N ASN A 19 16.33 -14.25 -22.34
CA ASN A 19 16.93 -15.58 -22.57
C ASN A 19 15.86 -16.71 -22.66
N GLY A 20 14.69 -16.40 -23.22
CA GLY A 20 13.57 -17.36 -23.34
C GLY A 20 12.75 -17.54 -22.08
N THR A 21 13.02 -16.80 -20.99
CA THR A 21 12.26 -16.82 -19.74
C THR A 21 11.35 -15.58 -19.65
N ARG A 22 10.10 -15.77 -19.22
CA ARG A 22 9.11 -14.72 -19.00
C ARG A 22 8.96 -14.42 -17.51
N ILE A 23 9.39 -13.24 -17.11
CA ILE A 23 9.37 -12.75 -15.73
C ILE A 23 8.31 -11.66 -15.62
N LEU A 24 7.30 -11.86 -14.79
CA LEU A 24 6.30 -10.83 -14.48
C LEU A 24 6.72 -10.08 -13.20
N LEU A 25 6.87 -8.77 -13.32
CA LEU A 25 7.12 -7.85 -12.20
C LEU A 25 5.78 -7.32 -11.72
N ASP A 26 5.39 -7.68 -10.50
CA ASP A 26 4.09 -7.48 -9.88
C ASP A 26 2.91 -8.11 -10.63
N CYS A 27 1.80 -8.30 -9.92
CA CYS A 27 0.53 -8.73 -10.49
C CYS A 27 -0.61 -8.15 -9.65
N GLY A 28 -0.85 -6.86 -9.82
CA GLY A 28 -1.79 -6.08 -9.02
C GLY A 28 -3.19 -6.06 -9.57
N LEU A 29 -4.15 -5.73 -8.69
CA LEU A 29 -5.51 -5.41 -9.08
C LEU A 29 -5.63 -3.95 -9.51
N TYR A 30 -6.29 -3.72 -10.64
CA TYR A 30 -6.79 -2.40 -11.01
C TYR A 30 -7.93 -2.02 -10.05
N GLN A 31 -7.84 -0.84 -9.47
CA GLN A 31 -8.81 -0.31 -8.51
C GLN A 31 -9.51 0.93 -9.11
N GLY A 32 -10.71 0.74 -9.63
CA GLY A 32 -11.57 1.76 -10.23
C GLY A 32 -13.03 1.58 -9.83
N HIS A 33 -13.97 1.99 -10.69
CA HIS A 33 -15.38 1.68 -10.49
C HIS A 33 -15.60 0.16 -10.53
N ARG A 34 -16.48 -0.38 -9.68
CA ARG A 34 -16.64 -1.83 -9.46
C ARG A 34 -16.85 -2.66 -10.74
N SER A 35 -17.70 -2.19 -11.65
CA SER A 35 -17.96 -2.90 -12.93
C SER A 35 -16.72 -2.91 -13.82
N GLU A 36 -16.07 -1.78 -13.96
CA GLU A 36 -14.84 -1.61 -14.74
C GLU A 36 -13.70 -2.43 -14.13
N SER A 37 -13.51 -2.35 -12.81
CA SER A 37 -12.48 -3.13 -12.10
C SER A 37 -12.63 -4.63 -12.32
N TYR A 38 -13.87 -5.15 -12.33
CA TYR A 38 -14.09 -6.56 -12.61
C TYR A 38 -13.65 -6.92 -14.04
N GLU A 39 -14.07 -6.15 -15.04
CA GLU A 39 -13.75 -6.40 -16.45
C GLU A 39 -12.24 -6.33 -16.74
N VAL A 40 -11.54 -5.37 -16.14
CA VAL A 40 -10.09 -5.23 -16.29
C VAL A 40 -9.34 -6.37 -15.62
N ASN A 41 -9.76 -6.77 -14.41
CA ASN A 41 -9.03 -7.76 -13.60
C ASN A 41 -9.35 -9.21 -13.94
N CYS A 42 -10.47 -9.51 -14.63
CA CYS A 42 -10.89 -10.88 -14.88
C CYS A 42 -10.02 -11.65 -15.89
N CYS A 43 -9.20 -10.95 -16.66
CA CYS A 43 -8.34 -11.55 -17.68
C CYS A 43 -7.00 -10.82 -17.79
N PHE A 44 -6.07 -11.42 -18.51
CA PHE A 44 -4.72 -10.88 -18.74
C PHE A 44 -4.51 -10.64 -20.25
N PRO A 45 -4.98 -9.48 -20.79
CA PRO A 45 -5.01 -9.26 -22.25
C PRO A 45 -3.63 -9.10 -22.89
N HIS A 46 -2.59 -8.92 -22.08
CA HIS A 46 -1.23 -8.64 -22.57
C HIS A 46 -0.29 -9.85 -22.56
N PHE A 47 -0.67 -10.94 -21.88
CA PHE A 47 0.09 -12.20 -21.80
C PHE A 47 -0.84 -13.37 -21.41
N ASP A 48 -0.40 -14.59 -21.64
CA ASP A 48 -1.06 -15.80 -21.15
C ASP A 48 -0.47 -16.17 -19.79
N PRO A 49 -1.28 -16.30 -18.71
CA PRO A 49 -0.81 -16.75 -17.40
C PRO A 49 -0.03 -18.06 -17.41
N GLY A 50 -0.42 -19.01 -18.27
CA GLY A 50 0.27 -20.31 -18.40
C GLY A 50 1.66 -20.23 -19.02
N GLU A 51 2.02 -19.12 -19.65
CA GLU A 51 3.32 -18.88 -20.27
C GLU A 51 4.28 -18.07 -19.38
N ILE A 52 3.84 -17.62 -18.20
CA ILE A 52 4.70 -16.92 -17.24
C ILE A 52 5.50 -17.95 -16.44
N ASP A 53 6.83 -17.80 -16.46
CA ASP A 53 7.73 -18.71 -15.74
C ASP A 53 7.93 -18.30 -14.29
N ILE A 54 8.04 -16.98 -14.04
CA ILE A 54 8.44 -16.40 -12.75
C ILE A 54 7.65 -15.14 -12.50
N VAL A 55 7.25 -14.93 -11.23
CA VAL A 55 6.79 -13.63 -10.74
C VAL A 55 7.80 -13.09 -9.73
N VAL A 56 8.10 -11.80 -9.81
CA VAL A 56 8.87 -11.06 -8.79
C VAL A 56 7.98 -9.96 -8.25
N LEU A 57 7.65 -10.05 -6.96
CA LEU A 57 6.74 -9.12 -6.29
C LEU A 57 7.52 -8.09 -5.49
N SER A 58 7.28 -6.83 -5.77
CA SER A 58 7.91 -5.70 -5.08
C SER A 58 7.40 -5.53 -3.66
N HIS A 59 6.09 -5.55 -3.45
CA HIS A 59 5.47 -5.40 -2.13
C HIS A 59 4.02 -5.90 -2.09
N ALA A 60 3.41 -5.87 -0.90
CA ALA A 60 2.15 -6.55 -0.65
C ALA A 60 0.88 -5.74 -0.95
N HIS A 61 0.95 -4.45 -1.32
CA HIS A 61 -0.26 -3.69 -1.66
C HIS A 61 -1.07 -4.38 -2.75
N ILE A 62 -2.39 -4.25 -2.68
CA ILE A 62 -3.34 -4.96 -3.54
C ILE A 62 -3.21 -4.57 -5.01
N ASP A 63 -2.82 -3.36 -5.31
CA ASP A 63 -2.52 -2.90 -6.67
C ASP A 63 -1.16 -3.38 -7.22
N HIS A 64 -0.39 -4.14 -6.42
CA HIS A 64 0.83 -4.85 -6.81
C HIS A 64 0.74 -6.38 -6.67
N SER A 65 -0.03 -6.89 -5.71
CA SER A 65 -0.12 -8.32 -5.39
C SER A 65 -1.50 -8.94 -5.63
N GLY A 66 -2.54 -8.11 -5.68
CA GLY A 66 -3.92 -8.55 -5.49
C GLY A 66 -4.48 -9.43 -6.61
N ASN A 67 -3.88 -9.48 -7.79
CA ASN A 67 -4.32 -10.34 -8.89
C ASN A 67 -3.51 -11.66 -8.99
N LEU A 68 -2.54 -11.88 -8.10
CA LEU A 68 -1.75 -13.13 -8.03
C LEU A 68 -2.61 -14.38 -7.89
N PRO A 69 -3.64 -14.45 -7.02
CA PRO A 69 -4.47 -15.64 -6.92
C PRO A 69 -5.23 -15.96 -8.22
N ASN A 70 -5.68 -14.91 -8.93
CA ASN A 70 -6.33 -15.05 -10.22
C ASN A 70 -5.34 -15.50 -11.31
N LEU A 71 -4.10 -15.01 -11.29
CA LEU A 71 -3.02 -15.47 -12.17
C LEU A 71 -2.79 -16.99 -12.00
N CYS A 72 -2.68 -17.46 -10.74
CA CYS A 72 -2.52 -18.87 -10.42
C CYS A 72 -3.74 -19.70 -10.87
N LYS A 73 -4.95 -19.18 -10.64
CA LYS A 73 -6.21 -19.82 -11.07
C LYS A 73 -6.28 -20.00 -12.60
N GLN A 74 -5.70 -19.06 -13.35
CA GLN A 74 -5.69 -19.06 -14.82
C GLN A 74 -4.49 -19.78 -15.44
N GLY A 75 -3.66 -20.47 -14.66
CA GLY A 75 -2.65 -21.37 -15.19
C GLY A 75 -1.20 -21.10 -14.81
N PHE A 76 -0.89 -19.99 -14.14
CA PHE A 76 0.45 -19.78 -13.62
C PHE A 76 0.81 -20.83 -12.57
N SER A 77 1.94 -21.50 -12.76
CA SER A 77 2.43 -22.57 -11.87
C SER A 77 3.89 -22.38 -11.43
N GLY A 78 4.50 -21.25 -11.80
CA GLY A 78 5.88 -20.91 -11.43
C GLY A 78 6.03 -20.43 -10.00
N ASN A 79 7.22 -19.94 -9.67
CA ASN A 79 7.52 -19.38 -8.35
C ASN A 79 7.25 -17.87 -8.29
N ILE A 80 6.82 -17.39 -7.11
CA ILE A 80 6.65 -15.99 -6.78
C ILE A 80 7.73 -15.59 -5.79
N TYR A 81 8.67 -14.75 -6.21
CA TYR A 81 9.75 -14.28 -5.36
C TYR A 81 9.37 -12.97 -4.69
N ALA A 82 9.51 -12.90 -3.37
CA ALA A 82 9.22 -11.72 -2.56
C ALA A 82 10.13 -11.67 -1.32
N THR A 83 10.12 -10.55 -0.58
CA THR A 83 10.74 -10.52 0.74
C THR A 83 9.93 -11.33 1.76
N PHE A 84 10.52 -11.66 2.90
CA PHE A 84 9.83 -12.42 3.95
C PHE A 84 8.58 -11.67 4.43
N ALA A 85 8.71 -10.39 4.74
CA ALA A 85 7.61 -9.59 5.24
C ALA A 85 6.51 -9.36 4.19
N THR A 86 6.87 -9.16 2.92
CA THR A 86 5.90 -9.07 1.81
C THR A 86 5.08 -10.35 1.70
N ARG A 87 5.72 -11.52 1.77
CA ARG A 87 5.00 -12.81 1.72
C ARG A 87 4.03 -12.94 2.89
N ASP A 88 4.43 -12.58 4.11
CA ASP A 88 3.58 -12.73 5.30
C ASP A 88 2.42 -11.71 5.28
N LEU A 89 2.64 -10.48 4.79
CA LEU A 89 1.55 -9.53 4.53
C LEU A 89 0.59 -10.03 3.45
N CYS A 90 1.09 -10.62 2.35
CA CYS A 90 0.25 -11.20 1.30
C CYS A 90 -0.68 -12.28 1.86
N GLN A 91 -0.25 -13.06 2.86
CA GLN A 91 -1.08 -14.09 3.47
C GLN A 91 -2.39 -13.52 4.04
N ILE A 92 -2.33 -12.38 4.71
CA ILE A 92 -3.53 -11.77 5.30
C ILE A 92 -4.27 -10.87 4.31
N MET A 93 -3.55 -10.20 3.41
CA MET A 93 -4.15 -9.24 2.49
C MET A 93 -4.88 -9.92 1.35
N LEU A 94 -4.35 -11.01 0.80
CA LEU A 94 -5.01 -11.76 -0.28
C LEU A 94 -6.25 -12.49 0.21
N ALA A 95 -6.24 -13.01 1.45
CA ALA A 95 -7.42 -13.59 2.07
C ALA A 95 -8.53 -12.55 2.32
N ASP A 96 -8.18 -11.36 2.86
CA ASP A 96 -9.12 -10.25 3.05
C ASP A 96 -9.66 -9.74 1.71
N SER A 97 -8.82 -9.65 0.69
CA SER A 97 -9.21 -9.28 -0.67
C SER A 97 -10.19 -10.29 -1.28
N ALA A 98 -9.96 -11.60 -1.14
CA ALA A 98 -10.90 -12.64 -1.58
C ALA A 98 -12.29 -12.44 -0.95
N HIS A 99 -12.33 -12.27 0.36
CA HIS A 99 -13.58 -12.02 1.09
C HIS A 99 -14.31 -10.74 0.61
N ILE A 100 -13.59 -9.66 0.37
CA ILE A 100 -14.17 -8.43 -0.17
C ILE A 100 -14.73 -8.66 -1.58
N GLN A 101 -14.02 -9.37 -2.43
CA GLN A 101 -14.45 -9.67 -3.80
C GLN A 101 -15.70 -10.57 -3.84
N GLU A 102 -15.83 -11.54 -2.94
CA GLU A 102 -17.06 -12.33 -2.80
C GLU A 102 -18.25 -11.43 -2.51
N GLN A 103 -18.13 -10.51 -1.54
CA GLN A 103 -19.19 -9.56 -1.20
C GLN A 103 -19.51 -8.58 -2.35
N ASP A 104 -18.49 -8.07 -3.02
CA ASP A 104 -18.66 -7.16 -4.15
C ASP A 104 -19.32 -7.86 -5.34
N THR A 105 -18.98 -9.13 -5.59
CA THR A 105 -19.60 -9.95 -6.64
C THR A 105 -21.07 -10.25 -6.35
N GLU A 106 -21.42 -10.54 -5.10
CA GLU A 106 -22.84 -10.68 -4.71
C GLU A 106 -23.64 -9.39 -4.98
N TRP A 107 -23.04 -8.25 -4.71
CA TRP A 107 -23.64 -6.94 -4.96
C TRP A 107 -23.77 -6.65 -6.48
N LEU A 108 -22.71 -6.90 -7.23
CA LEU A 108 -22.70 -6.75 -8.68
C LEU A 108 -23.76 -7.66 -9.33
N ASN A 109 -23.90 -8.89 -8.88
CA ASN A 109 -24.89 -9.83 -9.39
C ASN A 109 -26.34 -9.39 -9.11
N LYS A 110 -26.59 -8.70 -8.00
CA LYS A 110 -27.91 -8.10 -7.74
C LYS A 110 -28.26 -7.01 -8.75
N ASP A 111 -27.30 -6.21 -9.16
CA ASP A 111 -27.50 -5.17 -10.18
C ASP A 111 -27.62 -5.79 -11.60
N ARG A 112 -26.74 -6.73 -11.95
CA ARG A 112 -26.79 -7.48 -13.20
C ARG A 112 -28.13 -8.19 -13.42
N ALA A 113 -28.70 -8.76 -12.35
CA ALA A 113 -30.01 -9.41 -12.40
C ALA A 113 -31.14 -8.43 -12.75
N LYS A 114 -31.07 -7.15 -12.36
CA LYS A 114 -32.05 -6.11 -12.74
C LYS A 114 -31.99 -5.81 -14.23
N ASP A 115 -30.80 -5.91 -14.83
CA ASP A 115 -30.55 -5.65 -16.24
C ASP A 115 -30.67 -6.93 -17.10
N GLY A 116 -31.08 -8.07 -16.51
CA GLY A 116 -31.23 -9.35 -17.20
C GLY A 116 -29.91 -9.98 -17.65
N LEU A 117 -28.78 -9.55 -17.06
CA LEU A 117 -27.44 -10.07 -17.37
C LEU A 117 -27.12 -11.32 -16.54
N PRO A 118 -26.33 -12.28 -17.08
CA PRO A 118 -25.92 -13.47 -16.32
C PRO A 118 -25.03 -13.10 -15.13
N PRO A 119 -25.08 -13.88 -14.02
CA PRO A 119 -24.20 -13.64 -12.87
C PRO A 119 -22.73 -13.90 -13.23
N VAL A 120 -21.85 -13.15 -12.59
CA VAL A 120 -20.38 -13.34 -12.64
C VAL A 120 -19.89 -14.03 -11.37
N GLN A 121 -18.73 -14.66 -11.44
CA GLN A 121 -18.06 -15.27 -10.30
C GLN A 121 -17.02 -14.31 -9.73
N PRO A 122 -16.64 -14.42 -8.44
CA PRO A 122 -15.47 -13.72 -7.91
C PRO A 122 -14.21 -14.03 -8.73
N LEU A 123 -13.29 -13.08 -8.86
CA LEU A 123 -12.03 -13.30 -9.57
C LEU A 123 -11.31 -14.53 -8.99
N TYR A 124 -11.28 -14.61 -7.67
CA TYR A 124 -10.73 -15.75 -6.92
C TYR A 124 -11.41 -15.86 -5.54
N LEU A 125 -11.28 -17.01 -4.94
CA LEU A 125 -11.76 -17.35 -3.60
C LEU A 125 -10.58 -17.42 -2.63
N GLU A 126 -10.87 -17.53 -1.33
CA GLU A 126 -9.84 -17.70 -0.29
C GLU A 126 -8.96 -18.93 -0.54
N GLU A 127 -9.53 -20.03 -1.07
CA GLU A 127 -8.80 -21.24 -1.48
C GLU A 127 -7.77 -20.98 -2.59
N ASP A 128 -8.07 -20.07 -3.52
CA ASP A 128 -7.16 -19.67 -4.59
C ASP A 128 -5.99 -18.84 -4.03
N ALA A 129 -6.28 -17.95 -3.06
CA ALA A 129 -5.26 -17.20 -2.34
C ALA A 129 -4.33 -18.13 -1.55
N GLU A 130 -4.87 -19.10 -0.81
CA GLU A 130 -4.05 -20.09 -0.10
C GLU A 130 -3.18 -20.93 -1.06
N ARG A 131 -3.70 -21.29 -2.23
CA ARG A 131 -2.96 -22.02 -3.26
C ARG A 131 -1.81 -21.19 -3.80
N CYS A 132 -2.07 -19.92 -4.11
CA CYS A 132 -1.07 -18.97 -4.58
C CYS A 132 0.08 -18.82 -3.58
N LEU A 133 -0.21 -18.75 -2.29
CA LEU A 133 0.80 -18.60 -1.23
C LEU A 133 1.81 -19.77 -1.17
N ARG A 134 1.47 -20.94 -1.67
CA ARG A 134 2.38 -22.12 -1.74
C ARG A 134 3.47 -21.94 -2.80
N GLN A 135 3.31 -21.01 -3.74
CA GLN A 135 4.29 -20.71 -4.79
C GLN A 135 5.31 -19.64 -4.37
N PHE A 136 5.14 -19.03 -3.18
CA PHE A 136 6.06 -17.99 -2.71
C PHE A 136 7.41 -18.57 -2.27
N ILE A 137 8.48 -17.92 -2.74
CA ILE A 137 9.84 -18.10 -2.28
C ILE A 137 10.32 -16.76 -1.69
N SER A 138 10.66 -16.77 -0.40
CA SER A 138 11.08 -15.56 0.30
C SER A 138 12.60 -15.38 0.27
N ILE A 139 13.04 -14.16 -0.03
CA ILE A 139 14.46 -13.78 -0.09
C ILE A 139 14.67 -12.53 0.77
N GLY A 140 15.77 -12.46 1.52
CA GLY A 140 16.14 -11.27 2.27
C GLY A 140 16.71 -10.17 1.37
N TYR A 141 16.70 -8.95 1.88
CA TYR A 141 17.34 -7.82 1.21
C TYR A 141 18.83 -8.05 0.99
N GLU A 142 19.36 -7.49 -0.10
CA GLU A 142 20.76 -7.53 -0.51
C GLU A 142 21.35 -8.96 -0.61
N ARG A 143 20.49 -9.95 -0.93
CA ARG A 143 20.85 -11.35 -1.14
C ARG A 143 20.66 -11.72 -2.61
N PRO A 144 21.72 -11.75 -3.43
CA PRO A 144 21.62 -12.17 -4.82
C PRO A 144 21.09 -13.60 -4.94
N MET A 145 20.07 -13.81 -5.78
CA MET A 145 19.43 -15.07 -6.03
C MET A 145 19.35 -15.34 -7.54
N PRO A 146 19.99 -16.40 -8.06
CA PRO A 146 19.78 -16.80 -9.43
C PRO A 146 18.31 -17.18 -9.66
N LEU A 147 17.64 -16.48 -10.61
CA LEU A 147 16.25 -16.74 -10.98
C LEU A 147 16.16 -17.77 -12.10
N CYS A 148 16.90 -17.53 -13.16
CA CYS A 148 16.98 -18.37 -14.35
C CYS A 148 18.34 -18.16 -15.02
N ASP A 149 18.53 -18.80 -16.18
CA ASP A 149 19.80 -18.74 -16.90
C ASP A 149 20.17 -17.31 -17.32
N GLY A 150 21.25 -16.82 -16.75
CA GLY A 150 21.77 -15.46 -16.97
C GLY A 150 21.02 -14.35 -16.22
N VAL A 151 20.11 -14.65 -15.30
CA VAL A 151 19.39 -13.62 -14.53
C VAL A 151 19.52 -13.85 -13.04
N THR A 152 19.98 -12.83 -12.33
CA THR A 152 20.10 -12.79 -10.86
C THR A 152 19.23 -11.67 -10.30
N LEU A 153 18.41 -12.00 -9.31
CA LEU A 153 17.57 -11.06 -8.55
C LEU A 153 18.29 -10.59 -7.28
N THR A 154 18.20 -9.31 -6.99
CA THR A 154 18.53 -8.76 -5.67
C THR A 154 17.44 -7.77 -5.24
N PHE A 155 16.88 -7.94 -4.06
CA PHE A 155 15.97 -6.97 -3.45
C PHE A 155 16.75 -5.92 -2.66
N PHE A 156 16.37 -4.64 -2.83
CA PHE A 156 16.83 -3.53 -2.00
C PHE A 156 15.63 -2.90 -1.30
N ASP A 157 15.83 -2.43 -0.07
CA ASP A 157 14.73 -1.82 0.68
C ASP A 157 14.18 -0.59 -0.05
N ALA A 158 12.87 -0.54 -0.24
CA ALA A 158 12.15 0.56 -0.88
C ALA A 158 11.56 1.56 0.13
N GLY A 159 11.54 1.22 1.42
CA GLY A 159 11.08 2.10 2.51
C GLY A 159 9.60 2.49 2.47
N HIS A 160 8.78 1.81 1.63
CA HIS A 160 7.40 2.19 1.37
C HIS A 160 6.40 1.57 2.37
N ILE A 161 6.33 0.26 2.42
CA ILE A 161 5.63 -0.52 3.46
C ILE A 161 6.53 -1.64 3.96
N LEU A 162 6.12 -2.30 5.04
CA LEU A 162 6.88 -3.42 5.59
C LEU A 162 7.20 -4.45 4.50
N GLY A 163 8.47 -4.73 4.28
CA GLY A 163 8.93 -5.70 3.28
C GLY A 163 9.02 -5.17 1.85
N ALA A 164 8.62 -3.93 1.58
CA ALA A 164 8.69 -3.36 0.22
C ALA A 164 10.11 -3.34 -0.33
N ALA A 165 10.26 -3.71 -1.60
CA ALA A 165 11.54 -3.87 -2.24
C ALA A 165 11.60 -3.24 -3.63
N GLN A 166 12.73 -2.60 -3.90
CA GLN A 166 13.21 -2.34 -5.24
C GLN A 166 13.77 -3.64 -5.81
N VAL A 167 13.49 -3.94 -7.06
CA VAL A 167 13.86 -5.20 -7.73
C VAL A 167 15.00 -4.93 -8.69
N LEU A 168 16.21 -5.34 -8.36
CA LEU A 168 17.34 -5.31 -9.28
C LEU A 168 17.48 -6.65 -9.97
N LEU A 169 17.46 -6.64 -11.31
CA LEU A 169 17.77 -7.79 -12.15
C LEU A 169 19.11 -7.55 -12.86
N GLU A 170 20.09 -8.41 -12.55
CA GLU A 170 21.38 -8.46 -13.25
C GLU A 170 21.26 -9.51 -14.35
N ILE A 171 21.34 -9.06 -15.60
CA ILE A 171 21.05 -9.84 -16.79
C ILE A 171 22.33 -10.04 -17.60
N ILE A 172 22.61 -11.26 -17.98
CA ILE A 172 23.55 -11.62 -19.05
C ILE A 172 22.71 -11.92 -20.28
N ASP A 173 22.58 -10.94 -21.17
CA ASP A 173 21.76 -11.05 -22.36
C ASP A 173 22.49 -11.88 -23.43
N LYS A 174 22.03 -13.10 -23.62
CA LYS A 174 22.62 -14.06 -24.57
C LYS A 174 22.34 -13.71 -26.03
N GLU A 175 21.24 -13.02 -26.29
CA GLU A 175 20.84 -12.59 -27.62
C GLU A 175 21.65 -11.36 -28.06
N ASP A 176 22.14 -10.55 -27.11
CA ASP A 176 23.02 -9.40 -27.36
C ASP A 176 24.51 -9.71 -26.99
N GLY A 177 24.98 -10.88 -27.35
CA GLY A 177 26.40 -11.25 -27.25
C GLY A 177 26.90 -11.39 -25.79
N ASN A 178 26.07 -11.80 -24.86
CA ASN A 178 26.35 -11.91 -23.42
C ASN A 178 26.64 -10.57 -22.74
N LYS A 179 26.10 -9.48 -23.23
CA LYS A 179 26.21 -8.19 -22.55
C LYS A 179 25.56 -8.23 -21.19
N LYS A 180 26.21 -7.61 -20.23
CA LYS A 180 25.65 -7.43 -18.90
C LYS A 180 24.78 -6.18 -18.90
N LYS A 181 23.57 -6.32 -18.35
CA LYS A 181 22.60 -5.24 -18.18
C LYS A 181 22.08 -5.28 -16.75
N ARG A 182 21.89 -4.13 -16.14
CA ARG A 182 21.31 -4.00 -14.79
C ARG A 182 20.01 -3.21 -14.90
N PHE A 183 18.91 -3.93 -14.72
CA PHE A 183 17.57 -3.40 -14.80
C PHE A 183 16.98 -3.27 -13.39
N LEU A 184 16.53 -2.06 -13.05
CA LEU A 184 15.88 -1.76 -11.77
C LEU A 184 14.40 -1.48 -11.99
N PHE A 185 13.54 -2.21 -11.26
CA PHE A 185 12.16 -1.85 -11.05
C PHE A 185 12.00 -1.32 -9.62
N SER A 186 11.51 -0.08 -9.49
CA SER A 186 11.44 0.58 -8.19
C SER A 186 10.42 -0.07 -7.25
N GLY A 187 9.37 -0.73 -7.78
CA GLY A 187 8.13 -0.85 -7.02
C GLY A 187 7.65 0.53 -6.61
N ASP A 188 7.06 0.67 -5.44
CA ASP A 188 6.73 1.94 -4.84
C ASP A 188 7.84 2.38 -3.87
N ILE A 189 8.22 3.65 -3.94
CA ILE A 189 9.29 4.23 -3.14
C ILE A 189 8.70 4.97 -1.95
N GLY A 190 9.20 4.64 -0.77
CA GLY A 190 8.80 5.29 0.47
C GLY A 190 9.40 6.67 0.65
N ARG A 191 8.81 7.44 1.54
CA ARG A 191 9.39 8.70 2.01
C ARG A 191 10.64 8.41 2.82
N GLY A 192 11.68 9.15 2.59
CA GLY A 192 12.76 9.24 3.56
C GLY A 192 12.23 9.72 4.92
N ARG A 193 12.78 9.21 6.04
CA ARG A 193 12.38 9.56 7.42
C ARG A 193 11.01 9.02 7.84
N ASN A 194 10.65 7.81 7.39
CA ASN A 194 9.51 7.09 7.94
C ASN A 194 9.73 6.82 9.43
N GLU A 195 8.67 6.90 10.25
CA GLU A 195 8.75 6.70 11.69
C GLU A 195 9.16 5.29 12.08
N ILE A 196 8.86 4.28 11.23
CA ILE A 196 9.11 2.86 11.52
C ILE A 196 10.15 2.27 10.59
N LEU A 197 9.98 2.48 9.27
CA LEU A 197 10.73 1.78 8.24
C LEU A 197 12.07 2.45 7.93
N ARG A 198 12.96 1.70 7.31
CA ARG A 198 14.20 2.24 6.75
C ARG A 198 13.91 3.16 5.58
N ASP A 199 14.83 4.06 5.30
CA ASP A 199 14.80 4.86 4.08
C ASP A 199 15.10 3.99 2.86
N PRO A 200 14.62 4.38 1.66
CA PRO A 200 14.97 3.69 0.42
C PRO A 200 16.48 3.63 0.20
N VAL A 201 16.99 2.42 -0.06
CA VAL A 201 18.42 2.18 -0.26
C VAL A 201 18.80 2.55 -1.69
N PRO A 202 19.86 3.36 -1.93
CA PRO A 202 20.34 3.63 -3.26
C PRO A 202 20.90 2.37 -3.95
N VAL A 203 20.44 2.07 -5.18
CA VAL A 203 20.91 0.91 -5.94
C VAL A 203 22.09 1.33 -6.83
N PRO A 204 23.25 0.62 -6.76
CA PRO A 204 24.42 0.98 -7.55
C PRO A 204 24.37 0.44 -8.98
N ASP A 205 25.06 1.11 -9.89
CA ASP A 205 25.40 0.69 -11.26
C ASP A 205 24.20 0.29 -12.12
N VAL A 206 23.12 1.09 -12.09
CA VAL A 206 21.88 0.83 -12.83
C VAL A 206 22.01 1.30 -14.28
N ASP A 207 21.65 0.42 -15.24
CA ASP A 207 21.61 0.74 -16.66
C ASP A 207 20.23 1.23 -17.12
N PHE A 208 19.16 0.57 -16.63
CA PHE A 208 17.77 0.81 -17.03
C PHE A 208 16.88 0.87 -15.79
N VAL A 209 15.93 1.81 -15.79
CA VAL A 209 15.04 2.04 -14.65
C VAL A 209 13.59 1.98 -15.10
N LEU A 210 12.78 1.23 -14.38
CA LEU A 210 11.32 1.30 -14.41
C LEU A 210 10.88 1.81 -13.04
N MET A 211 10.34 3.04 -12.96
CA MET A 211 10.05 3.67 -11.67
C MET A 211 8.63 4.22 -11.57
N GLU A 212 8.13 4.26 -10.34
CA GLU A 212 6.86 4.90 -10.02
C GLU A 212 6.88 6.41 -10.27
N SER A 213 5.69 6.98 -10.42
CA SER A 213 5.51 8.43 -10.61
C SER A 213 4.26 8.97 -9.90
N THR A 214 3.82 8.31 -8.82
CA THR A 214 2.57 8.58 -8.09
C THR A 214 2.44 10.06 -7.68
N TYR A 215 3.50 10.63 -7.15
CA TYR A 215 3.54 12.03 -6.69
C TYR A 215 4.43 12.94 -7.54
N GLY A 216 4.69 12.59 -8.80
CA GLY A 216 5.38 13.47 -9.73
C GLY A 216 4.75 14.88 -9.78
N GLY A 217 5.57 15.93 -9.64
CA GLY A 217 5.12 17.32 -9.59
C GLY A 217 4.28 17.71 -8.38
N ARG A 218 4.31 16.93 -7.28
CA ARG A 218 3.60 17.25 -6.04
C ARG A 218 4.51 17.02 -4.83
N GLU A 219 4.57 18.03 -3.96
CA GLU A 219 5.24 17.95 -2.67
C GLU A 219 4.29 17.58 -1.55
N HIS A 220 4.79 16.90 -0.54
CA HIS A 220 4.10 16.67 0.72
C HIS A 220 4.46 17.75 1.75
N GLU A 221 3.61 17.92 2.75
CA GLU A 221 3.99 18.67 3.93
C GLU A 221 5.17 18.00 4.65
N LEU A 222 6.12 18.80 5.12
CA LEU A 222 7.28 18.27 5.82
C LEU A 222 6.85 17.52 7.09
N PRO A 223 7.40 16.31 7.35
CA PRO A 223 7.06 15.51 8.52
C PRO A 223 7.62 16.11 9.84
N THR A 224 8.43 17.16 9.76
CA THR A 224 9.07 17.77 10.92
C THR A 224 8.02 18.29 11.90
N GLY A 225 7.95 17.66 13.08
CA GLY A 225 6.95 17.99 14.09
C GLY A 225 5.61 17.26 13.97
N ALA A 226 5.45 16.33 13.00
CA ALA A 226 4.20 15.59 12.80
C ALA A 226 3.73 14.86 14.06
N THR A 227 4.65 14.21 14.78
CA THR A 227 4.35 13.53 16.05
C THR A 227 3.84 14.50 17.12
N ASP A 228 4.47 15.67 17.26
CA ASP A 228 4.03 16.67 18.24
C ASP A 228 2.69 17.29 17.85
N ALA A 229 2.50 17.64 16.58
CA ALA A 229 1.23 18.15 16.06
C ALA A 229 0.09 17.12 16.24
N PHE A 230 0.35 15.85 15.98
CA PHE A 230 -0.60 14.77 16.22
C PHE A 230 -0.96 14.65 17.71
N GLY A 231 0.04 14.75 18.59
CA GLY A 231 -0.16 14.76 20.05
C GLY A 231 -1.01 15.96 20.53
N GLU A 232 -0.77 17.16 20.01
CA GLU A 232 -1.54 18.37 20.32
C GLU A 232 -2.99 18.26 19.88
N ILE A 233 -3.25 17.79 18.65
CA ILE A 233 -4.61 17.56 18.13
C ILE A 233 -5.34 16.55 19.01
N LEU A 234 -4.70 15.43 19.38
CA LEU A 234 -5.29 14.43 20.26
C LEU A 234 -5.57 14.99 21.66
N ALA A 235 -4.62 15.72 22.25
CA ALA A 235 -4.81 16.31 23.57
C ALA A 235 -6.01 17.25 23.60
N GLU A 236 -6.18 18.09 22.58
CA GLU A 236 -7.31 19.00 22.47
C GLU A 236 -8.63 18.24 22.21
N ALA A 237 -8.62 17.23 21.34
CA ALA A 237 -9.78 16.39 21.08
C ALA A 237 -10.27 15.66 22.33
N LEU A 238 -9.35 15.08 23.11
CA LEU A 238 -9.67 14.34 24.33
C LEU A 238 -10.19 15.22 25.47
N LYS A 239 -9.82 16.51 25.52
CA LYS A 239 -10.39 17.47 26.50
C LYS A 239 -11.90 17.66 26.33
N ARG A 240 -12.44 17.48 25.10
CA ARG A 240 -13.88 17.56 24.82
C ARG A 240 -14.67 16.39 25.43
N GLY A 241 -13.99 15.34 25.87
CA GLY A 241 -14.59 14.20 26.56
C GLY A 241 -15.29 13.22 25.64
N GLY A 242 -15.15 13.36 24.31
CA GLY A 242 -15.69 12.46 23.29
C GLY A 242 -14.67 11.42 22.80
N LYS A 243 -15.06 10.67 21.78
CA LYS A 243 -14.21 9.70 21.09
C LYS A 243 -13.42 10.37 19.98
N VAL A 244 -12.17 9.94 19.77
CA VAL A 244 -11.39 10.29 18.59
C VAL A 244 -11.42 9.10 17.64
N MET A 245 -12.06 9.25 16.49
CA MET A 245 -12.15 8.24 15.43
C MET A 245 -11.10 8.55 14.37
N ILE A 246 -10.20 7.60 14.12
CA ILE A 246 -9.10 7.76 13.16
C ILE A 246 -9.29 6.73 12.03
N PRO A 247 -9.80 7.15 10.86
CA PRO A 247 -9.77 6.32 9.66
C PRO A 247 -8.32 6.07 9.24
N ALA A 248 -7.91 4.79 9.16
CA ALA A 248 -6.54 4.44 8.80
C ALA A 248 -6.51 3.18 7.92
N PHE A 249 -5.50 3.09 7.04
CA PHE A 249 -5.20 1.84 6.36
C PHE A 249 -4.76 0.79 7.38
N ALA A 250 -5.14 -0.46 7.13
CA ALA A 250 -4.88 -1.56 8.06
C ALA A 250 -3.40 -1.92 8.14
N VAL A 251 -2.68 -1.76 7.03
CA VAL A 251 -1.24 -2.01 6.91
C VAL A 251 -0.52 -0.68 6.85
N GLU A 252 0.60 -0.57 7.49
CA GLU A 252 1.53 0.55 7.63
C GLU A 252 0.94 1.68 8.48
N ARG A 253 -0.13 2.36 8.06
CA ARG A 253 -0.68 3.54 8.74
C ARG A 253 -1.12 3.26 10.18
N THR A 254 -1.80 2.15 10.41
CA THR A 254 -2.22 1.77 11.77
C THR A 254 -1.02 1.54 12.66
N GLN A 255 0.01 0.83 12.19
CA GLN A 255 1.22 0.54 12.96
C GLN A 255 2.04 1.79 13.25
N GLN A 256 2.13 2.70 12.29
CA GLN A 256 2.76 4.01 12.46
C GLN A 256 2.07 4.84 13.57
N LEU A 257 0.73 4.88 13.55
CA LEU A 257 -0.04 5.55 14.60
C LEU A 257 0.15 4.89 15.98
N LEU A 258 0.23 3.55 16.05
CA LEU A 258 0.49 2.84 17.30
C LEU A 258 1.85 3.19 17.87
N TYR A 259 2.89 3.21 17.04
CA TYR A 259 4.23 3.59 17.45
C TYR A 259 4.28 5.04 17.97
N VAL A 260 3.70 5.98 17.22
CA VAL A 260 3.65 7.40 17.62
C VAL A 260 2.86 7.57 18.93
N LEU A 261 1.73 6.88 19.10
CA LEU A 261 0.97 6.90 20.35
C LEU A 261 1.77 6.34 21.53
N ASN A 262 2.50 5.23 21.32
CA ASN A 262 3.36 4.66 22.33
C ASN A 262 4.43 5.66 22.80
N GLN A 263 5.09 6.34 21.85
CA GLN A 263 6.07 7.40 22.15
C GLN A 263 5.44 8.56 22.94
N LEU A 264 4.26 9.04 22.53
CA LEU A 264 3.57 10.15 23.20
C LEU A 264 3.15 9.78 24.63
N PHE A 265 2.71 8.54 24.86
CA PHE A 265 2.36 8.05 26.19
C PHE A 265 3.60 7.83 27.06
N HIS A 266 4.67 7.29 26.48
CA HIS A 266 5.93 7.05 27.17
C HIS A 266 6.59 8.36 27.64
N THR A 267 6.62 9.36 26.75
CA THR A 267 7.22 10.68 27.08
C THR A 267 6.29 11.57 27.91
N GLY A 268 5.07 11.14 28.22
CA GLY A 268 4.08 11.93 28.98
C GLY A 268 3.52 13.14 28.22
N LYS A 269 3.82 13.28 26.92
CA LYS A 269 3.26 14.35 26.05
C LYS A 269 1.77 14.20 25.83
N LEU A 270 1.23 12.98 25.90
CA LEU A 270 -0.18 12.70 25.86
C LEU A 270 -0.61 11.92 27.10
N ARG A 271 -1.74 12.32 27.73
CA ARG A 271 -2.36 11.54 28.79
C ARG A 271 -2.85 10.19 28.27
N ARG A 272 -2.56 9.11 28.98
CA ARG A 272 -3.05 7.77 28.63
C ARG A 272 -4.57 7.71 28.63
N VAL A 273 -5.11 7.16 27.56
CA VAL A 273 -6.53 6.86 27.36
C VAL A 273 -6.63 5.49 26.68
N PRO A 274 -7.77 4.78 26.77
CA PRO A 274 -7.96 3.56 25.99
C PRO A 274 -7.81 3.82 24.49
N VAL A 275 -7.03 2.96 23.81
CA VAL A 275 -6.84 2.97 22.35
C VAL A 275 -7.35 1.65 21.81
N TYR A 276 -8.23 1.70 20.82
CA TYR A 276 -8.83 0.53 20.18
C TYR A 276 -8.40 0.46 18.73
N VAL A 277 -7.78 -0.65 18.32
CA VAL A 277 -7.60 -0.99 16.91
C VAL A 277 -8.77 -1.88 16.51
N ASP A 278 -9.77 -1.30 15.86
CA ASP A 278 -10.99 -2.01 15.46
C ASP A 278 -10.99 -2.37 13.98
N SER A 279 -10.07 -3.27 13.62
CA SER A 279 -9.91 -3.86 12.30
C SER A 279 -9.16 -5.20 12.43
N PRO A 280 -9.80 -6.35 12.12
CA PRO A 280 -9.12 -7.65 12.17
C PRO A 280 -7.85 -7.70 11.31
N LEU A 281 -7.90 -7.13 10.10
CA LEU A 281 -6.73 -7.05 9.21
C LEU A 281 -5.60 -6.22 9.85
N ALA A 282 -5.91 -5.06 10.46
CA ALA A 282 -4.90 -4.24 11.11
C ALA A 282 -4.28 -4.94 12.33
N VAL A 283 -5.07 -5.70 13.08
CA VAL A 283 -4.57 -6.52 14.21
C VAL A 283 -3.59 -7.58 13.70
N ASN A 284 -3.96 -8.30 12.63
CA ASN A 284 -3.08 -9.31 12.03
C ASN A 284 -1.80 -8.67 11.44
N ALA A 285 -1.93 -7.53 10.77
CA ALA A 285 -0.78 -6.79 10.26
C ALA A 285 0.18 -6.36 11.38
N THR A 286 -0.36 -5.90 12.53
CA THR A 286 0.47 -5.53 13.68
C THR A 286 1.28 -6.72 14.21
N GLU A 287 0.70 -7.91 14.22
CA GLU A 287 1.44 -9.14 14.60
C GLU A 287 2.56 -9.46 13.62
N ILE A 288 2.33 -9.23 12.30
CA ILE A 288 3.37 -9.41 11.27
C ILE A 288 4.49 -8.37 11.43
N PHE A 289 4.17 -7.10 11.68
CA PHE A 289 5.19 -6.08 11.96
C PHE A 289 6.12 -6.50 13.10
N ARG A 290 5.59 -7.06 14.18
CA ARG A 290 6.38 -7.49 15.36
C ARG A 290 7.39 -8.60 15.07
N ILE A 291 7.18 -9.41 14.05
CA ILE A 291 8.09 -10.51 13.69
C ILE A 291 9.07 -10.17 12.56
N HIS A 292 9.01 -8.95 12.01
CA HIS A 292 9.90 -8.47 10.95
C HIS A 292 10.72 -7.23 11.35
N PRO A 293 11.50 -7.28 12.45
CA PRO A 293 12.30 -6.14 12.89
C PRO A 293 13.42 -5.77 11.91
N GLU A 294 13.78 -6.66 10.97
CA GLU A 294 14.76 -6.39 9.91
C GLU A 294 14.34 -5.26 8.95
N CYS A 295 13.05 -4.92 8.91
CA CYS A 295 12.54 -3.81 8.11
C CYS A 295 12.57 -2.46 8.84
N PHE A 296 12.83 -2.44 10.17
CA PHE A 296 12.75 -1.23 10.98
C PHE A 296 13.99 -0.36 10.83
N ASN A 297 13.75 0.96 10.93
CA ASN A 297 14.84 1.92 11.08
C ASN A 297 15.57 1.73 12.44
N GLU A 298 16.74 2.34 12.56
CA GLU A 298 17.57 2.15 13.75
C GLU A 298 16.88 2.62 15.05
N THR A 299 16.05 3.64 14.97
CA THR A 299 15.33 4.20 16.13
C THR A 299 14.33 3.22 16.70
N VAL A 300 13.49 2.61 15.86
CA VAL A 300 12.52 1.59 16.27
C VAL A 300 13.23 0.30 16.69
N TYR A 301 14.30 -0.06 15.98
CA TYR A 301 15.09 -1.24 16.34
C TYR A 301 15.72 -1.10 17.74
N ARG A 302 16.25 0.09 18.09
CA ARG A 302 16.74 0.38 19.46
C ARG A 302 15.61 0.35 20.48
N PHE A 303 14.44 0.90 20.15
CA PHE A 303 13.27 0.90 21.03
C PHE A 303 12.87 -0.51 21.47
N LEU A 304 13.01 -1.52 20.58
CA LEU A 304 12.80 -2.94 20.92
C LEU A 304 13.72 -3.44 22.04
N PHE A 305 14.96 -2.94 22.13
CA PHE A 305 15.90 -3.36 23.17
C PHE A 305 15.69 -2.65 24.50
N ASP A 306 15.34 -1.38 24.46
CA ASP A 306 15.35 -0.52 25.64
C ASP A 306 13.98 -0.45 26.32
N GLU A 307 12.88 -0.46 25.55
CA GLU A 307 11.55 -0.04 26.01
C GLU A 307 10.45 -1.10 25.84
N ASN A 308 10.73 -2.21 25.22
CA ASN A 308 9.76 -3.25 24.89
C ASN A 308 9.17 -3.15 23.46
N ASP A 309 7.90 -3.56 23.30
CA ASP A 309 7.22 -3.65 22.01
C ASP A 309 6.81 -2.25 21.48
N PRO A 310 7.23 -1.84 20.29
CA PRO A 310 6.89 -0.52 19.76
C PRO A 310 5.41 -0.35 19.46
N PHE A 311 4.67 -1.44 19.21
CA PHE A 311 3.28 -1.42 18.80
C PHE A 311 2.29 -1.82 19.90
N ILE A 312 2.78 -2.34 21.03
CA ILE A 312 1.94 -2.80 22.15
C ILE A 312 2.28 -1.99 23.40
N PHE A 313 1.26 -1.40 24.01
CA PHE A 313 1.38 -0.58 25.21
C PHE A 313 0.16 -0.72 26.12
N GLU A 314 0.27 -0.30 27.36
CA GLU A 314 -0.82 -0.34 28.33
C GLU A 314 -2.01 0.52 27.87
N GLY A 315 -3.22 -0.05 27.88
CA GLY A 315 -4.44 0.60 27.42
C GLY A 315 -4.74 0.41 25.93
N LEU A 316 -3.90 -0.35 25.20
CA LEU A 316 -4.21 -0.77 23.84
C LEU A 316 -5.10 -2.02 23.84
N HIS A 317 -6.15 -1.97 23.02
CA HIS A 317 -7.11 -3.07 22.81
C HIS A 317 -7.18 -3.43 21.34
N LEU A 318 -6.80 -4.65 20.99
CA LEU A 318 -6.85 -5.20 19.64
C LEU A 318 -8.18 -5.92 19.43
N VAL A 319 -9.12 -5.30 18.70
CA VAL A 319 -10.53 -5.74 18.60
C VAL A 319 -10.73 -6.61 17.37
N ARG A 320 -10.98 -7.91 17.61
CA ARG A 320 -11.30 -8.88 16.54
C ARG A 320 -12.81 -9.16 16.46
N ALA A 321 -13.48 -9.30 17.60
CA ALA A 321 -14.88 -9.71 17.65
C ALA A 321 -15.85 -8.58 17.27
N VAL A 322 -16.86 -8.90 16.45
CA VAL A 322 -17.91 -7.94 16.04
C VAL A 322 -18.73 -7.46 17.26
N THR A 323 -18.94 -8.32 18.26
CA THR A 323 -19.66 -7.96 19.49
C THR A 323 -18.93 -6.89 20.30
N GLU A 324 -17.61 -6.95 20.35
CA GLU A 324 -16.76 -5.96 21.02
C GLU A 324 -16.76 -4.63 20.24
N SER A 325 -16.58 -4.69 18.92
CA SER A 325 -16.70 -3.54 18.03
C SER A 325 -18.02 -2.78 18.20
N LYS A 326 -19.13 -3.50 18.30
CA LYS A 326 -20.46 -2.89 18.54
C LYS A 326 -20.54 -2.14 19.86
N ARG A 327 -19.92 -2.64 20.94
CA ARG A 327 -19.90 -1.97 22.26
C ARG A 327 -19.15 -0.63 22.20
N LEU A 328 -18.14 -0.49 21.34
CA LEU A 328 -17.44 0.79 21.17
C LEU A 328 -18.35 1.91 20.64
N ASN A 329 -19.48 1.57 20.04
CA ASN A 329 -20.45 2.56 19.57
C ASN A 329 -21.41 3.06 20.66
N ASP A 330 -21.40 2.43 21.86
CA ASP A 330 -22.26 2.88 22.96
C ASP A 330 -21.79 4.26 23.48
N SER A 331 -22.77 5.11 23.82
CA SER A 331 -22.51 6.48 24.31
C SER A 331 -21.86 6.52 25.70
N THR A 332 -21.86 5.39 26.41
CA THR A 332 -21.29 5.25 27.76
C THR A 332 -19.77 5.11 27.78
N HIS A 333 -19.12 4.84 26.62
CA HIS A 333 -17.67 4.84 26.54
C HIS A 333 -17.15 6.28 26.66
N GLY A 334 -16.29 6.50 27.65
CA GLY A 334 -15.61 7.77 27.89
C GLY A 334 -14.62 8.13 26.77
N PRO A 335 -13.76 9.15 26.99
CA PRO A 335 -12.78 9.54 25.99
C PRO A 335 -11.86 8.38 25.68
N CYS A 336 -11.76 8.05 24.37
CA CYS A 336 -10.91 6.98 23.85
C CYS A 336 -10.50 7.31 22.41
N ILE A 337 -9.49 6.61 21.92
CA ILE A 337 -9.06 6.66 20.51
C ILE A 337 -9.49 5.36 19.84
N ILE A 338 -10.13 5.45 18.67
CA ILE A 338 -10.53 4.31 17.84
C ILE A 338 -9.85 4.43 16.48
N ILE A 339 -8.93 3.53 16.18
CA ILE A 339 -8.26 3.40 14.88
C ILE A 339 -8.96 2.28 14.13
N SER A 340 -9.50 2.56 12.94
CA SER A 340 -10.27 1.56 12.21
C SER A 340 -10.14 1.73 10.69
N ALA A 341 -10.07 0.63 9.97
CA ALA A 341 -10.05 0.61 8.50
C ALA A 341 -11.48 0.81 7.92
N SER A 342 -11.62 1.42 6.73
CA SER A 342 -10.59 1.85 5.81
C SER A 342 -10.24 3.33 5.96
N GLY A 343 -9.05 3.74 5.48
CA GLY A 343 -8.60 5.13 5.56
C GLY A 343 -9.46 6.13 4.79
N MET A 344 -10.09 5.69 3.69
CA MET A 344 -11.00 6.51 2.86
C MET A 344 -12.48 6.39 3.28
N CYS A 345 -12.78 5.61 4.32
CA CYS A 345 -14.13 5.38 4.88
C CYS A 345 -15.12 4.67 3.93
N GLU A 346 -14.66 4.04 2.85
CA GLU A 346 -15.54 3.35 1.88
C GLU A 346 -15.93 1.94 2.31
N ALA A 347 -15.12 1.30 3.16
CA ALA A 347 -15.34 -0.05 3.67
C ALA A 347 -15.01 -0.14 5.17
N GLY A 348 -15.14 -1.33 5.74
CA GLY A 348 -14.69 -1.64 7.08
C GLY A 348 -15.55 -1.07 8.22
N ARG A 349 -15.05 -1.31 9.43
CA ARG A 349 -15.76 -0.98 10.67
C ARG A 349 -15.81 0.53 10.95
N ILE A 350 -14.91 1.31 10.41
CA ILE A 350 -14.92 2.77 10.53
C ILE A 350 -16.26 3.39 10.13
N ARG A 351 -16.94 2.84 9.11
CA ARG A 351 -18.25 3.32 8.67
C ARG A 351 -19.31 3.21 9.78
N HIS A 352 -19.22 2.19 10.63
CA HIS A 352 -20.12 2.02 11.77
C HIS A 352 -19.81 3.05 12.86
N HIS A 353 -18.53 3.31 13.15
CA HIS A 353 -18.12 4.34 14.08
C HIS A 353 -18.54 5.73 13.63
N LEU A 354 -18.33 6.05 12.34
CA LEU A 354 -18.78 7.33 11.76
C LEU A 354 -20.30 7.48 11.80
N LYS A 355 -21.06 6.42 11.43
CA LYS A 355 -22.53 6.46 11.49
C LYS A 355 -23.05 6.80 12.88
N ASN A 356 -22.43 6.25 13.93
CA ASN A 356 -22.88 6.42 15.31
C ASN A 356 -22.23 7.63 16.01
N GLY A 357 -21.05 8.07 15.55
CA GLY A 357 -20.25 9.08 16.23
C GLY A 357 -20.31 10.48 15.62
N LEU A 358 -20.59 10.63 14.30
CA LEU A 358 -20.57 11.94 13.62
C LEU A 358 -21.59 12.94 14.15
N GLY A 359 -22.70 12.47 14.75
CA GLY A 359 -23.75 13.34 15.29
C GLY A 359 -23.42 13.98 16.64
N ASP A 360 -22.38 13.55 17.33
CA ASP A 360 -22.00 14.09 18.64
C ASP A 360 -20.87 15.11 18.50
N PRO A 361 -21.10 16.39 18.91
CA PRO A 361 -20.10 17.45 18.80
C PRO A 361 -18.90 17.28 19.75
N LYS A 362 -18.95 16.37 20.73
CA LYS A 362 -17.79 16.05 21.57
C LYS A 362 -16.78 15.16 20.84
N ASN A 363 -17.23 14.41 19.85
CA ASN A 363 -16.37 13.52 19.10
C ASN A 363 -15.49 14.27 18.08
N THR A 364 -14.41 13.63 17.70
CA THR A 364 -13.50 14.09 16.67
C THR A 364 -13.27 12.98 15.65
N VAL A 365 -13.26 13.34 14.37
CA VAL A 365 -12.70 12.49 13.31
C VAL A 365 -11.37 13.09 12.91
N LEU A 366 -10.29 12.34 13.05
CA LEU A 366 -8.94 12.77 12.68
C LEU A 366 -8.48 12.00 11.45
N PHE A 367 -8.40 12.67 10.32
CA PHE A 367 -7.83 12.12 9.09
C PHE A 367 -6.30 12.26 9.11
N VAL A 368 -5.61 11.14 8.87
CA VAL A 368 -4.15 11.02 8.94
C VAL A 368 -3.52 10.67 7.58
N GLY A 369 -4.11 11.16 6.50
CA GLY A 369 -3.62 10.92 5.15
C GLY A 369 -4.61 11.35 4.08
N TYR A 370 -4.24 11.07 2.84
CA TYR A 370 -5.03 11.41 1.67
C TYR A 370 -6.37 10.67 1.62
N CYS A 371 -7.40 11.38 1.19
CA CYS A 371 -8.69 10.82 0.82
C CYS A 371 -8.98 11.15 -0.65
N ALA A 372 -9.18 10.11 -1.48
CA ALA A 372 -9.47 10.27 -2.89
C ALA A 372 -10.82 10.98 -3.11
N ASP A 373 -10.94 11.67 -4.23
CA ASP A 373 -12.18 12.32 -4.64
C ASP A 373 -13.32 11.30 -4.72
N ASN A 374 -14.54 11.77 -4.47
CA ASN A 374 -15.77 10.96 -4.44
C ASN A 374 -15.85 9.90 -3.33
N THR A 375 -14.95 9.91 -2.33
CA THR A 375 -15.04 9.02 -1.16
C THR A 375 -15.81 9.68 0.00
N LEU A 376 -16.35 8.82 0.90
CA LEU A 376 -17.00 9.29 2.13
C LEU A 376 -16.01 10.08 3.01
N GLY A 377 -14.76 9.60 3.12
CA GLY A 377 -13.71 10.29 3.86
C GLY A 377 -13.47 11.70 3.32
N ARG A 378 -13.35 11.86 2.00
CA ARG A 378 -13.19 13.16 1.35
C ARG A 378 -14.39 14.08 1.60
N ALA A 379 -15.61 13.56 1.48
CA ALA A 379 -16.82 14.34 1.73
C ALA A 379 -16.90 14.89 3.16
N ILE A 380 -16.48 14.10 4.16
CA ILE A 380 -16.42 14.53 5.56
C ILE A 380 -15.30 15.56 5.76
N ARG A 381 -14.13 15.30 5.22
CA ARG A 381 -12.95 16.18 5.29
C ARG A 381 -13.20 17.56 4.66
N ASP A 382 -13.94 17.60 3.55
CA ASP A 382 -14.33 18.85 2.87
C ASP A 382 -15.46 19.61 3.61
N GLY A 383 -15.91 19.14 4.76
CA GLY A 383 -16.85 19.83 5.64
C GLY A 383 -18.32 19.71 5.24
N ARG A 384 -18.73 18.67 4.48
CA ARG A 384 -20.15 18.41 4.22
C ARG A 384 -20.92 18.23 5.52
N LYS A 385 -22.01 18.96 5.67
CA LYS A 385 -22.83 18.94 6.90
C LYS A 385 -23.70 17.69 7.05
N THR A 386 -23.93 16.97 5.95
CA THR A 386 -24.66 15.71 5.90
C THR A 386 -24.00 14.78 4.90
N VAL A 387 -23.77 13.54 5.31
CA VAL A 387 -23.21 12.47 4.47
C VAL A 387 -24.09 11.24 4.50
N ASN A 388 -24.04 10.41 3.46
CA ASN A 388 -24.80 9.16 3.41
C ASN A 388 -23.93 7.99 3.87
N ILE A 389 -24.36 7.29 4.93
CA ILE A 389 -23.68 6.09 5.42
C ILE A 389 -24.68 4.94 5.48
N PHE A 390 -24.42 3.86 4.75
CA PHE A 390 -25.35 2.73 4.58
C PHE A 390 -26.74 3.16 4.07
N GLY A 391 -26.78 4.10 3.10
CA GLY A 391 -28.02 4.60 2.51
C GLY A 391 -28.83 5.53 3.42
N LYS A 392 -28.31 5.94 4.58
CA LYS A 392 -28.99 6.85 5.50
C LYS A 392 -28.23 8.16 5.67
N PRO A 393 -28.93 9.32 5.69
CA PRO A 393 -28.29 10.59 5.94
C PRO A 393 -27.84 10.69 7.41
N VAL A 394 -26.59 11.11 7.62
CA VAL A 394 -25.99 11.32 8.94
C VAL A 394 -25.49 12.76 9.02
N GLN A 395 -25.87 13.47 10.06
CA GLN A 395 -25.43 14.84 10.33
C GLN A 395 -23.98 14.84 10.85
N VAL A 396 -23.13 15.68 10.27
CA VAL A 396 -21.75 15.86 10.70
C VAL A 396 -21.71 17.03 11.68
N ARG A 397 -21.64 16.70 12.99
CA ARG A 397 -21.48 17.65 14.10
C ARG A 397 -20.16 17.46 14.84
N ALA A 398 -19.54 16.30 14.69
CA ALA A 398 -18.21 16.01 15.21
C ALA A 398 -17.18 17.00 14.66
N ASN A 399 -16.11 17.22 15.41
CA ASN A 399 -14.98 18.01 14.95
C ASN A 399 -14.20 17.22 13.91
N ILE A 400 -13.78 17.89 12.84
CA ILE A 400 -12.99 17.28 11.77
C ILE A 400 -11.60 17.89 11.81
N GLU A 401 -10.61 17.06 12.04
CA GLU A 401 -9.20 17.41 12.07
C GLU A 401 -8.44 16.64 10.98
N THR A 402 -7.38 17.22 10.46
CA THR A 402 -6.57 16.61 9.41
C THR A 402 -5.08 16.80 9.69
N ILE A 403 -4.30 15.78 9.37
CA ILE A 403 -2.84 15.84 9.36
C ILE A 403 -2.34 15.06 8.14
N ASP A 404 -1.65 15.71 7.22
CA ASP A 404 -1.24 15.12 5.94
C ASP A 404 0.23 14.67 5.91
N SER A 405 0.94 14.82 7.04
CA SER A 405 2.37 14.51 7.15
C SER A 405 2.71 13.02 7.08
N PHE A 406 1.72 12.12 7.11
CA PHE A 406 1.91 10.68 7.11
C PHE A 406 1.63 10.07 5.71
N SER A 407 2.32 10.45 4.66
CA SER A 407 2.24 9.76 3.35
C SER A 407 3.17 8.55 3.30
N GLY A 408 2.77 7.48 2.61
CA GLY A 408 3.62 6.29 2.41
C GLY A 408 4.55 6.40 1.21
N HIS A 409 4.20 7.17 0.17
CA HIS A 409 5.02 7.35 -1.03
C HIS A 409 5.95 8.55 -0.94
N ALA A 410 7.07 8.46 -1.58
CA ALA A 410 7.96 9.58 -1.84
C ALA A 410 7.22 10.68 -2.63
N ASP A 411 7.47 11.93 -2.29
CA ASP A 411 7.01 13.08 -3.05
C ASP A 411 7.93 13.39 -4.23
N HIS A 412 7.64 14.47 -4.96
CA HIS A 412 8.41 14.84 -6.15
C HIS A 412 9.90 15.00 -5.85
N SER A 413 10.26 15.80 -4.85
CA SER A 413 11.66 16.05 -4.48
C SER A 413 12.33 14.79 -3.93
N GLU A 414 11.62 13.97 -3.18
CA GLU A 414 12.12 12.70 -2.63
C GLU A 414 12.38 11.67 -3.76
N LEU A 415 11.53 11.63 -4.81
CA LEU A 415 11.75 10.80 -6.01
C LEU A 415 12.98 11.26 -6.80
N LEU A 416 13.18 12.57 -6.96
CA LEU A 416 14.38 13.12 -7.61
C LEU A 416 15.64 12.80 -6.80
N ASP A 417 15.64 12.99 -5.49
CA ASP A 417 16.77 12.66 -4.61
C ASP A 417 17.10 11.15 -4.67
N TRP A 418 16.07 10.28 -4.61
CA TRP A 418 16.26 8.84 -4.75
C TRP A 418 16.91 8.49 -6.10
N PHE A 419 16.42 9.04 -7.20
CA PHE A 419 16.97 8.81 -8.53
C PHE A 419 18.41 9.34 -8.65
N GLY A 420 18.69 10.51 -8.07
CA GLY A 420 20.03 11.12 -8.07
C GLY A 420 21.07 10.32 -7.29
N ARG A 421 20.66 9.66 -6.21
CA ARG A 421 21.55 8.82 -5.37
C ARG A 421 21.94 7.50 -6.03
N MET A 422 21.21 7.03 -7.04
CA MET A 422 21.60 5.85 -7.81
C MET A 422 22.84 6.14 -8.66
N THR A 423 23.77 5.19 -8.69
CA THR A 423 24.94 5.26 -9.60
C THR A 423 24.68 4.46 -10.88
N GLY A 424 25.54 4.62 -11.87
CA GLY A 424 25.42 3.98 -13.17
C GLY A 424 24.89 4.92 -14.26
N PRO A 425 24.89 4.46 -15.52
CA PRO A 425 24.60 5.34 -16.67
C PRO A 425 23.13 5.73 -16.81
N LYS A 426 22.20 4.99 -16.19
CA LYS A 426 20.73 5.16 -16.31
C LYS A 426 20.34 5.52 -17.77
N LYS A 427 20.73 4.63 -18.70
CA LYS A 427 20.64 4.83 -20.15
C LYS A 427 19.23 5.17 -20.62
N ARG A 428 18.24 4.56 -19.96
CA ARG A 428 16.82 4.85 -20.21
C ARG A 428 15.98 4.59 -18.97
N THR A 429 15.01 5.44 -18.74
CA THR A 429 14.06 5.35 -17.63
C THR A 429 12.64 5.37 -18.18
N TRP A 430 11.79 4.48 -17.68
CA TRP A 430 10.34 4.47 -17.95
C TRP A 430 9.59 4.77 -16.68
N LEU A 431 8.61 5.67 -16.79
CA LEU A 431 7.73 6.05 -15.69
C LEU A 431 6.42 5.28 -15.79
N VAL A 432 6.07 4.65 -14.70
CA VAL A 432 4.84 3.88 -14.49
C VAL A 432 4.18 4.30 -13.17
N HIS A 433 3.07 3.70 -12.82
CA HIS A 433 2.40 3.87 -11.53
C HIS A 433 2.18 5.35 -11.18
N GLY A 434 1.54 6.08 -12.09
CA GLY A 434 1.21 7.50 -11.94
C GLY A 434 0.17 7.94 -12.96
N GLU A 435 -0.62 8.92 -12.61
CA GLU A 435 -1.49 9.61 -13.56
C GLU A 435 -0.64 10.35 -14.58
N SER A 436 -1.11 10.44 -15.83
CA SER A 436 -0.35 11.03 -16.95
C SER A 436 0.26 12.40 -16.62
N THR A 437 -0.50 13.28 -15.95
CA THR A 437 -0.01 14.61 -15.55
C THR A 437 1.14 14.56 -14.54
N ARG A 438 1.15 13.52 -13.66
CA ARG A 438 2.19 13.28 -12.66
C ARG A 438 3.45 12.73 -13.31
N SER A 439 3.26 11.73 -14.16
CA SER A 439 4.37 11.12 -14.91
C SER A 439 5.05 12.13 -15.84
N ASP A 440 4.28 12.98 -16.52
CA ASP A 440 4.83 14.04 -17.40
C ASP A 440 5.66 15.04 -16.59
N ALA A 441 5.16 15.51 -15.44
CA ALA A 441 5.90 16.44 -14.60
C ALA A 441 7.22 15.85 -14.06
N LEU A 442 7.19 14.56 -13.67
CA LEU A 442 8.40 13.88 -13.20
C LEU A 442 9.38 13.61 -14.34
N ARG A 443 8.91 13.22 -15.54
CA ARG A 443 9.74 13.07 -16.74
C ARG A 443 10.51 14.35 -17.02
N ASP A 444 9.80 15.47 -17.07
CA ASP A 444 10.40 16.77 -17.40
C ASP A 444 11.48 17.14 -16.36
N ALA A 445 11.19 16.98 -15.07
CA ALA A 445 12.15 17.27 -13.99
C ALA A 445 13.39 16.34 -14.05
N LEU A 446 13.20 15.02 -14.24
CA LEU A 446 14.33 14.07 -14.39
C LEU A 446 15.20 14.40 -15.60
N THR A 447 14.58 14.78 -16.72
CA THR A 447 15.30 15.15 -17.93
C THR A 447 16.09 16.43 -17.74
N ASP A 448 15.50 17.43 -17.10
CA ASP A 448 16.16 18.73 -16.85
C ASP A 448 17.31 18.61 -15.84
N GLU A 449 17.17 17.80 -14.79
CA GLU A 449 18.16 17.72 -13.71
C GLU A 449 19.29 16.71 -14.00
N PHE A 450 18.93 15.52 -14.53
CA PHE A 450 19.90 14.43 -14.72
C PHE A 450 20.22 14.13 -16.18
N GLY A 451 19.46 14.67 -17.13
CA GLY A 451 19.56 14.31 -18.53
C GLY A 451 19.12 12.87 -18.80
N GLY A 452 19.43 12.35 -19.99
CA GLY A 452 19.10 10.97 -20.36
C GLY A 452 17.74 10.82 -21.04
N ALA A 453 17.40 9.58 -21.39
CA ALA A 453 16.12 9.25 -22.03
C ALA A 453 15.11 8.85 -20.96
N VAL A 454 14.12 9.68 -20.71
CA VAL A 454 13.01 9.41 -19.79
C VAL A 454 11.70 9.41 -20.56
N ASP A 455 10.98 8.30 -20.51
CA ASP A 455 9.72 8.10 -21.22
C ASP A 455 8.60 7.78 -20.23
N VAL A 456 7.38 8.20 -20.54
CA VAL A 456 6.17 7.74 -19.84
C VAL A 456 5.68 6.47 -20.52
N ALA A 457 5.54 5.39 -19.78
CA ALA A 457 5.13 4.10 -20.31
C ALA A 457 3.69 4.14 -20.87
N VAL A 458 3.49 3.46 -21.98
CA VAL A 458 2.16 3.31 -22.60
C VAL A 458 1.68 1.87 -22.44
N LEU A 459 0.43 1.70 -22.00
CA LEU A 459 -0.17 0.39 -21.79
C LEU A 459 -0.11 -0.48 -23.06
N GLY A 460 0.42 -1.70 -22.92
CA GLY A 460 0.59 -2.66 -24.00
C GLY A 460 1.84 -2.47 -24.85
N GLU A 461 2.56 -1.36 -24.69
CA GLU A 461 3.82 -1.12 -25.41
C GLU A 461 4.90 -2.11 -24.97
N THR A 462 5.70 -2.54 -25.96
CA THR A 462 6.90 -3.37 -25.76
C THR A 462 8.14 -2.56 -26.13
N VAL A 463 9.13 -2.54 -25.25
CA VAL A 463 10.40 -1.87 -25.46
C VAL A 463 11.56 -2.87 -25.35
N THR A 464 12.67 -2.60 -26.02
CA THR A 464 13.90 -3.41 -25.91
C THR A 464 14.94 -2.62 -25.11
N ILE A 465 15.62 -3.31 -24.18
CA ILE A 465 16.68 -2.75 -23.33
C ILE A 465 18.05 -3.27 -23.70
#